data_5a5fb10ec0657872f213258125dd6dcc
#
_entry.id   5a5fb10ec0657872f213258125dd6dcc
#
_cell.length_a   1.000
_cell.length_b   1.000
_cell.length_c   1.000
_cell.angle_alpha   90.00
_cell.angle_beta   90.00
_cell.angle_gamma   90.00
#
_symmetry.space_group_name_H-M   'P 1'
#
loop_
_entity.id
_entity.type
_entity.pdbx_description
1 polymer ?
#
loop_
_entity_poly.entity_id
_entity_poly.type
_entity_poly.pdbx_seq_one_letter_code
_entity_poly.pdbx_strand_id
1 'polypeptide(L)'
;MAQLVDVRSPTSVSDVPIQAECRSTKLSAPVGICQGYQMITGSGCFTALKGETESSGGTSTVICKVCTSIEELSESLEVDQSLSVSFLGAASVDEKLKLIEQQKITTNSISIVVYAKHNMGTETVTDVGLKPGIQIPASTKEVKDFVNSYGDCFLSSKTRGGEYFAMYTFYSETREEQRDLSVEMKAQGLFSPVSIDASFQVKLNNFLKSQKVHSSFRQIMSGIANPEFPTQDKLIEFALKFPSLELTAPVITSFKTSGYERVPGMSTCFYQVGKNRELLTGRQKKPNFIADLCRLQQLKNDISTVKEAYGFYGTGFFDEDTKLKTRETEVEADVVKAERLLEEYVDDPTKPITDTPVLTSLIQGLTPSLDYVVKRSQEYGSPASPARPTTAFNDVNDAGTFFSQRTKIKTIEILDMGNDLLGVVRITYSSKKDTWTVSHGRTAWSSFSSVAKMVLSAGEFVTNVRTCYVSSGPLMIGVSFKTSDNRQISTDAGFPFNGQWNLPKGCFLMGFAGVCGNDYGVFRLQMIYGSFRPVTWDTLDRDIHSL
;
A
#
# COMPACT_ATOMS: atom_id res chain seq x y z
N MET A 1 26.52 -4.63 -2.14
CA MET A 1 25.23 -5.33 -2.24
C MET A 1 24.42 -4.92 -1.02
N ALA A 2 23.26 -4.33 -1.21
CA ALA A 2 22.34 -4.06 -0.11
C ALA A 2 21.50 -5.31 0.15
N GLN A 3 21.27 -5.66 1.40
CA GLN A 3 20.34 -6.71 1.78
C GLN A 3 19.02 -6.08 2.22
N LEU A 4 17.95 -6.56 1.63
CA LEU A 4 16.58 -6.19 1.97
C LEU A 4 16.06 -7.23 2.98
N VAL A 5 15.74 -6.79 4.20
CA VAL A 5 15.16 -7.68 5.21
C VAL A 5 13.72 -7.26 5.46
N ASP A 6 12.82 -8.19 5.21
CA ASP A 6 11.41 -8.10 5.55
C ASP A 6 11.21 -8.57 6.98
N VAL A 7 11.04 -7.65 7.92
CA VAL A 7 10.70 -7.98 9.30
C VAL A 7 9.19 -7.85 9.46
N ARG A 8 8.49 -8.95 9.28
CA ARG A 8 7.06 -9.04 9.62
C ARG A 8 6.91 -9.07 11.14
N SER A 9 6.00 -8.25 11.66
CA SER A 9 5.52 -8.45 13.03
C SER A 9 4.98 -9.88 13.18
N PRO A 10 5.20 -10.56 14.32
CA PRO A 10 4.82 -11.95 14.48
C PRO A 10 3.31 -12.07 14.68
N THR A 11 2.56 -12.16 13.60
CA THR A 11 1.20 -12.71 13.60
C THR A 11 1.05 -13.57 12.36
N SER A 12 0.87 -14.84 12.61
CA SER A 12 0.74 -15.93 11.67
C SER A 12 -0.29 -15.67 10.58
N VAL A 13 0.18 -15.41 9.37
CA VAL A 13 -0.59 -15.65 8.16
C VAL A 13 0.21 -16.67 7.35
N SER A 14 -0.46 -17.75 6.97
CA SER A 14 0.05 -18.90 6.25
C SER A 14 1.02 -18.53 5.14
N ASP A 15 2.22 -19.13 5.24
CA ASP A 15 3.28 -19.05 4.25
C ASP A 15 2.79 -19.49 2.87
N VAL A 16 2.69 -18.54 1.95
CA VAL A 16 2.83 -18.81 0.53
C VAL A 16 4.24 -18.36 0.18
N PRO A 17 5.15 -19.25 -0.20
CA PRO A 17 6.50 -18.87 -0.59
C PRO A 17 6.43 -18.09 -1.89
N ILE A 18 6.65 -16.79 -1.85
CA ILE A 18 6.97 -16.00 -3.04
C ILE A 18 8.40 -16.39 -3.41
N GLN A 19 8.54 -17.32 -4.35
CA GLN A 19 9.79 -17.55 -5.05
C GLN A 19 10.12 -16.30 -5.84
N ALA A 20 11.02 -15.49 -5.32
CA ALA A 20 11.67 -14.43 -6.07
C ALA A 20 12.62 -15.07 -7.07
N GLU A 21 12.17 -15.33 -8.30
CA GLU A 21 13.06 -15.58 -9.43
C GLU A 21 13.82 -14.29 -9.76
N CYS A 22 15.04 -14.24 -9.29
CA CYS A 22 16.02 -13.23 -9.65
C CYS A 22 16.47 -13.46 -11.11
N ARG A 23 15.71 -12.96 -12.09
CA ARG A 23 16.18 -12.80 -13.47
C ARG A 23 16.96 -11.50 -13.57
N SER A 24 18.24 -11.59 -13.28
CA SER A 24 19.22 -10.53 -13.45
C SER A 24 19.45 -10.24 -14.94
N THR A 25 18.74 -9.29 -15.49
CA THR A 25 19.31 -8.44 -16.54
C THR A 25 19.96 -7.26 -15.82
N LYS A 26 21.27 -7.35 -15.61
CA LYS A 26 22.07 -6.30 -15.00
C LYS A 26 22.11 -5.07 -15.92
N LEU A 27 21.20 -4.13 -15.76
CA LEU A 27 21.44 -2.73 -16.05
C LEU A 27 22.37 -2.24 -14.94
N SER A 28 23.64 -2.05 -15.21
CA SER A 28 24.61 -1.61 -14.21
C SER A 28 24.40 -0.13 -13.94
N ALA A 29 24.17 0.22 -12.67
CA ALA A 29 24.28 1.61 -12.23
C ALA A 29 25.63 2.21 -12.68
N PRO A 30 25.71 3.52 -13.00
CA PRO A 30 26.97 4.14 -13.41
C PRO A 30 27.98 4.05 -12.28
N VAL A 31 29.19 3.61 -12.58
CA VAL A 31 30.22 3.34 -11.56
C VAL A 31 31.34 4.38 -11.60
N GLY A 32 31.58 5.00 -12.74
CA GLY A 32 32.71 5.90 -12.98
C GLY A 32 32.33 7.36 -13.21
N ILE A 33 33.13 8.28 -12.69
CA ILE A 33 33.05 9.70 -13.08
C ILE A 33 33.24 9.81 -14.61
N CYS A 34 32.55 10.75 -15.25
CA CYS A 34 32.48 10.93 -16.69
C CYS A 34 31.79 9.78 -17.45
N GLN A 35 31.34 8.73 -16.79
CA GLN A 35 30.58 7.68 -17.45
C GLN A 35 29.26 8.23 -17.97
N GLY A 36 28.92 7.87 -19.20
CA GLY A 36 27.65 8.22 -19.81
C GLY A 36 26.47 7.56 -19.09
N TYR A 37 25.35 8.21 -19.13
CA TYR A 37 24.15 7.79 -18.42
C TYR A 37 22.90 8.16 -19.22
N GLN A 38 21.97 7.22 -19.35
CA GLN A 38 20.68 7.46 -19.95
C GLN A 38 19.66 7.74 -18.84
N MET A 39 19.24 8.97 -18.75
CA MET A 39 18.44 9.48 -17.63
C MET A 39 17.13 8.71 -17.46
N ILE A 40 16.39 8.48 -18.54
CA ILE A 40 15.05 7.88 -18.46
C ILE A 40 15.11 6.38 -18.15
N THR A 41 16.06 5.67 -18.70
CA THR A 41 16.20 4.21 -18.46
C THR A 41 17.00 3.87 -17.22
N GLY A 42 17.70 4.86 -16.63
CA GLY A 42 18.60 4.61 -15.49
C GLY A 42 19.85 3.80 -15.86
N SER A 43 20.22 3.77 -17.14
CA SER A 43 21.27 2.88 -17.64
C SER A 43 22.61 3.57 -17.76
N GLY A 44 23.69 2.94 -17.25
CA GLY A 44 25.07 3.36 -17.52
C GLY A 44 25.48 3.05 -18.96
N CYS A 45 26.11 4.03 -19.61
CA CYS A 45 26.58 3.96 -20.99
C CYS A 45 28.12 4.00 -21.07
N PHE A 46 28.68 4.00 -22.28
CA PHE A 46 30.12 4.17 -22.48
C PHE A 46 30.59 5.57 -22.07
N THR A 47 31.86 5.73 -21.81
CA THR A 47 32.47 6.99 -21.37
C THR A 47 33.06 7.75 -22.56
N ALA A 48 32.41 8.88 -22.92
CA ALA A 48 32.88 9.80 -23.97
C ALA A 48 33.86 10.87 -23.44
N LEU A 49 33.80 11.18 -22.16
CA LEU A 49 34.47 12.30 -21.52
C LEU A 49 35.68 11.87 -20.67
N LYS A 50 36.58 12.81 -20.46
CA LYS A 50 37.63 12.79 -19.46
C LYS A 50 37.59 14.10 -18.67
N GLY A 51 38.09 14.10 -17.46
CA GLY A 51 38.20 15.28 -16.62
C GLY A 51 39.04 14.95 -15.38
N GLU A 52 39.49 15.98 -14.70
CA GLU A 52 40.12 15.86 -13.39
C GLU A 52 39.05 15.71 -12.32
N THR A 53 39.38 15.19 -11.16
CA THR A 53 38.45 15.00 -10.06
C THR A 53 38.92 15.70 -8.81
N GLU A 54 38.00 16.42 -8.18
CA GLU A 54 38.18 16.98 -6.85
C GLU A 54 37.36 16.18 -5.85
N SER A 55 37.90 16.00 -4.64
CA SER A 55 37.24 15.26 -3.56
C SER A 55 36.90 16.19 -2.41
N SER A 56 35.68 16.13 -1.92
CA SER A 56 35.26 16.82 -0.69
C SER A 56 35.22 15.86 0.49
N GLY A 57 35.26 16.41 1.72
CA GLY A 57 35.17 15.64 2.95
C GLY A 57 33.83 14.92 3.15
N GLY A 58 33.84 13.98 4.08
CA GLY A 58 32.63 13.23 4.45
C GLY A 58 31.61 14.07 5.21
N THR A 59 30.38 13.66 5.13
CA THR A 59 29.24 14.24 5.86
C THR A 59 28.34 13.16 6.41
N SER A 60 27.64 13.46 7.49
CA SER A 60 26.68 12.54 8.08
C SER A 60 25.36 13.23 8.31
N THR A 61 24.27 12.50 8.10
CA THR A 61 22.92 13.03 8.28
C THR A 61 22.03 11.95 8.90
N VAL A 62 21.19 12.36 9.84
CA VAL A 62 20.10 11.52 10.36
C VAL A 62 18.82 12.35 10.32
N ILE A 63 17.81 11.83 9.67
CA ILE A 63 16.49 12.46 9.56
C ILE A 63 15.38 11.50 9.96
N CYS A 64 14.30 12.06 10.46
CA CYS A 64 13.02 11.38 10.56
C CYS A 64 11.95 12.29 9.95
N LYS A 65 11.15 11.74 9.05
CA LYS A 65 10.14 12.50 8.32
C LYS A 65 8.86 11.68 8.17
N VAL A 66 7.73 12.36 8.29
CA VAL A 66 6.42 11.79 7.92
C VAL A 66 6.11 12.20 6.49
N CYS A 67 5.77 11.21 5.66
CA CYS A 67 5.44 11.39 4.25
C CYS A 67 4.02 10.89 3.99
N THR A 68 3.27 11.65 3.18
CA THR A 68 1.87 11.37 2.82
C THR A 68 1.70 11.11 1.32
N SER A 69 2.78 11.19 0.56
CA SER A 69 2.78 10.95 -0.89
C SER A 69 4.04 10.22 -1.34
N ILE A 70 3.96 9.62 -2.52
CA ILE A 70 5.11 9.00 -3.20
C ILE A 70 6.19 10.05 -3.49
N GLU A 71 5.81 11.28 -3.85
CA GLU A 71 6.74 12.37 -4.11
C GLU A 71 7.54 12.72 -2.86
N GLU A 72 6.86 12.99 -1.73
CA GLU A 72 7.52 13.29 -0.45
C GLU A 72 8.43 12.15 0.01
N LEU A 73 8.00 10.91 -0.22
CA LEU A 73 8.77 9.72 0.13
C LEU A 73 10.03 9.60 -0.73
N SER A 74 9.90 9.79 -2.05
CA SER A 74 11.03 9.79 -2.99
C SER A 74 12.06 10.87 -2.65
N GLU A 75 11.59 12.08 -2.30
CA GLU A 75 12.46 13.15 -1.83
C GLU A 75 13.17 12.81 -0.52
N SER A 76 12.45 12.22 0.44
CA SER A 76 13.01 11.88 1.74
C SER A 76 14.06 10.79 1.68
N LEU A 77 13.93 9.88 0.71
CA LEU A 77 14.89 8.81 0.43
C LEU A 77 16.01 9.24 -0.53
N GLU A 78 16.02 10.51 -0.94
CA GLU A 78 16.98 11.02 -1.94
C GLU A 78 17.03 10.15 -3.20
N VAL A 79 15.87 9.65 -3.64
CA VAL A 79 15.77 8.91 -4.89
C VAL A 79 16.07 9.86 -6.04
N ASP A 80 16.93 9.46 -6.98
CA ASP A 80 17.14 10.26 -8.19
C ASP A 80 15.82 10.35 -8.96
N GLN A 81 15.43 11.58 -9.28
CA GLN A 81 14.12 11.86 -9.87
C GLN A 81 13.94 11.27 -11.25
N SER A 82 15.03 11.19 -12.00
CA SER A 82 15.02 10.55 -13.31
C SER A 82 14.57 9.08 -13.22
N LEU A 83 14.84 8.43 -12.10
CA LEU A 83 14.43 7.06 -11.84
C LEU A 83 12.94 6.94 -11.45
N SER A 84 12.29 8.03 -11.04
CA SER A 84 10.83 8.02 -10.76
C SER A 84 9.99 7.71 -12.01
N VAL A 85 10.57 7.81 -13.18
CA VAL A 85 9.97 7.38 -14.45
C VAL A 85 9.76 5.85 -14.47
N SER A 86 10.56 5.08 -13.75
CA SER A 86 10.41 3.63 -13.66
C SER A 86 9.13 3.17 -12.95
N PHE A 87 8.43 4.07 -12.22
CA PHE A 87 7.11 3.78 -11.66
C PHE A 87 6.07 3.34 -12.70
N LEU A 88 6.28 3.67 -13.97
CA LEU A 88 5.37 3.30 -15.05
C LEU A 88 5.67 1.95 -15.73
N GLY A 89 6.62 1.15 -15.22
CA GLY A 89 6.80 -0.22 -15.70
C GLY A 89 8.21 -0.58 -16.16
N ALA A 90 9.16 0.37 -16.18
CA ALA A 90 10.57 0.03 -16.37
C ALA A 90 11.10 -0.63 -15.08
N ALA A 91 11.80 -1.76 -15.20
CA ALA A 91 12.40 -2.43 -14.05
C ALA A 91 13.40 -1.50 -13.36
N SER A 92 13.04 -0.97 -12.19
CA SER A 92 13.94 -0.10 -11.43
C SER A 92 15.18 -0.86 -10.98
N VAL A 93 16.33 -0.24 -11.17
CA VAL A 93 17.63 -0.73 -10.67
C VAL A 93 17.88 -0.20 -9.25
N ASP A 94 17.19 0.85 -8.85
CA ASP A 94 17.34 1.50 -7.55
C ASP A 94 16.55 0.75 -6.47
N GLU A 95 17.22 0.32 -5.41
CA GLU A 95 16.59 -0.43 -4.31
C GLU A 95 15.62 0.45 -3.50
N LYS A 96 15.84 1.76 -3.44
CA LYS A 96 14.94 2.72 -2.77
C LYS A 96 13.62 2.83 -3.53
N LEU A 97 13.67 2.89 -4.87
CA LEU A 97 12.48 2.86 -5.71
C LEU A 97 11.70 1.57 -5.56
N LYS A 98 12.37 0.43 -5.60
CA LYS A 98 11.73 -0.88 -5.35
C LYS A 98 11.04 -0.91 -3.98
N LEU A 99 11.67 -0.29 -2.97
CA LEU A 99 11.06 -0.17 -1.65
C LEU A 99 9.76 0.62 -1.71
N ILE A 100 9.75 1.79 -2.38
CA ILE A 100 8.56 2.63 -2.54
C ILE A 100 7.45 1.88 -3.29
N GLU A 101 7.79 1.22 -4.40
CA GLU A 101 6.85 0.43 -5.20
C GLU A 101 6.21 -0.70 -4.39
N GLN A 102 7.01 -1.44 -3.62
CA GLN A 102 6.54 -2.54 -2.78
C GLN A 102 5.61 -2.08 -1.66
N GLN A 103 5.71 -0.82 -1.24
CA GLN A 103 4.84 -0.27 -0.21
C GLN A 103 3.44 0.08 -0.71
N LYS A 104 3.20 0.10 -2.02
CA LYS A 104 1.88 0.41 -2.60
C LYS A 104 1.22 1.62 -1.93
N ILE A 105 1.96 2.73 -1.85
CA ILE A 105 1.49 3.97 -1.20
C ILE A 105 0.20 4.45 -1.87
N THR A 106 -0.84 4.65 -1.08
CA THR A 106 -2.15 5.19 -1.49
C THR A 106 -2.30 6.63 -1.02
N THR A 107 -3.33 7.31 -1.49
CA THR A 107 -3.70 8.66 -1.01
C THR A 107 -4.02 8.68 0.48
N ASN A 108 -4.44 7.55 1.05
CA ASN A 108 -4.76 7.41 2.46
C ASN A 108 -3.61 6.81 3.30
N SER A 109 -2.45 6.57 2.72
CA SER A 109 -1.28 6.06 3.44
C SER A 109 -0.49 7.18 4.11
N ILE A 110 0.12 6.87 5.27
CA ILE A 110 1.09 7.73 5.94
C ILE A 110 2.33 6.90 6.22
N SER A 111 3.50 7.41 5.85
CA SER A 111 4.78 6.74 6.09
C SER A 111 5.65 7.54 7.06
N ILE A 112 6.25 6.87 8.03
CA ILE A 112 7.32 7.42 8.88
C ILE A 112 8.63 6.86 8.36
N VAL A 113 9.51 7.74 7.89
CA VAL A 113 10.84 7.41 7.37
C VAL A 113 11.89 7.81 8.37
N VAL A 114 12.76 6.89 8.74
CA VAL A 114 13.99 7.15 9.48
C VAL A 114 15.16 6.86 8.53
N TYR A 115 16.00 7.85 8.32
CA TYR A 115 17.11 7.76 7.38
C TYR A 115 18.40 8.23 8.03
N ALA A 116 19.44 7.42 7.99
CA ALA A 116 20.79 7.75 8.42
C ALA A 116 21.76 7.52 7.26
N LYS A 117 22.65 8.50 7.05
CA LYS A 117 23.63 8.50 5.97
C LYS A 117 25.00 8.80 6.54
N HIS A 118 25.97 8.00 6.12
CA HIS A 118 27.38 8.22 6.39
C HIS A 118 28.12 8.33 5.05
N ASN A 119 28.36 9.56 4.60
CA ASN A 119 29.14 9.84 3.39
C ASN A 119 30.62 9.94 3.74
N MET A 120 31.43 9.16 3.05
CA MET A 120 32.91 9.17 3.20
C MET A 120 33.55 10.30 2.40
N GLY A 121 32.86 10.80 1.37
CA GLY A 121 33.34 11.88 0.51
C GLY A 121 32.62 11.90 -0.82
N THR A 122 32.68 13.04 -1.49
CA THR A 122 32.11 13.25 -2.81
C THR A 122 33.21 13.57 -3.80
N GLU A 123 33.30 12.79 -4.88
CA GLU A 123 34.15 13.08 -6.02
C GLU A 123 33.33 13.88 -7.05
N THR A 124 33.87 15.00 -7.51
CA THR A 124 33.24 15.85 -8.54
C THR A 124 34.24 16.07 -9.67
N VAL A 125 33.76 15.94 -10.91
CA VAL A 125 34.61 16.18 -12.08
C VAL A 125 34.78 17.67 -12.34
N THR A 126 36.03 18.06 -12.66
CA THR A 126 36.41 19.37 -13.15
C THR A 126 37.10 19.26 -14.51
N ASP A 127 37.22 20.35 -15.24
CA ASP A 127 37.88 20.43 -16.53
C ASP A 127 37.49 19.34 -17.53
N VAL A 128 36.19 19.21 -17.74
CA VAL A 128 35.59 18.16 -18.56
C VAL A 128 35.84 18.44 -20.05
N GLY A 129 36.39 17.44 -20.76
CA GLY A 129 36.55 17.47 -22.21
C GLY A 129 36.37 16.09 -22.85
N LEU A 130 36.24 16.05 -24.17
CA LEU A 130 36.13 14.79 -24.92
C LEU A 130 37.38 13.95 -24.80
N LYS A 131 37.23 12.64 -24.77
CA LYS A 131 38.34 11.72 -24.91
C LYS A 131 38.94 11.80 -26.32
N PRO A 132 40.26 11.57 -26.49
CA PRO A 132 40.89 11.44 -27.81
C PRO A 132 40.13 10.38 -28.65
N GLY A 133 39.84 10.73 -29.91
CA GLY A 133 39.15 9.84 -30.85
C GLY A 133 37.63 9.91 -30.83
N ILE A 134 37.03 10.61 -29.87
CA ILE A 134 35.57 10.88 -29.87
C ILE A 134 35.35 12.15 -30.70
N GLN A 135 34.52 12.04 -31.74
CA GLN A 135 34.17 13.15 -32.59
C GLN A 135 33.00 13.96 -32.02
N ILE A 136 33.03 15.28 -32.18
CA ILE A 136 31.93 16.15 -31.82
C ILE A 136 30.81 15.98 -32.86
N PRO A 137 29.59 15.55 -32.45
CA PRO A 137 28.47 15.40 -33.37
C PRO A 137 28.12 16.74 -34.03
N ALA A 138 28.06 16.77 -35.35
CA ALA A 138 27.78 17.99 -36.13
C ALA A 138 26.32 18.10 -36.60
N SER A 139 25.54 17.01 -36.47
CA SER A 139 24.15 16.92 -36.88
C SER A 139 23.28 16.26 -35.82
N THR A 140 21.97 16.45 -35.89
CA THR A 140 20.98 15.81 -35.01
C THR A 140 21.06 14.27 -35.07
N LYS A 141 21.33 13.72 -36.29
CA LYS A 141 21.53 12.27 -36.44
C LYS A 141 22.74 11.78 -35.67
N GLU A 142 23.85 12.47 -35.78
CA GLU A 142 25.09 12.10 -35.06
C GLU A 142 24.92 12.28 -33.55
N VAL A 143 24.14 13.29 -33.10
CA VAL A 143 23.78 13.44 -31.68
C VAL A 143 22.95 12.27 -31.20
N LYS A 144 21.98 11.79 -32.00
CA LYS A 144 21.21 10.59 -31.66
C LYS A 144 22.11 9.36 -31.54
N ASP A 145 23.01 9.15 -32.49
CA ASP A 145 23.97 8.02 -32.47
C ASP A 145 24.93 8.12 -31.27
N PHE A 146 25.35 9.35 -30.93
CA PHE A 146 26.16 9.62 -29.74
C PHE A 146 25.40 9.28 -28.46
N VAL A 147 24.14 9.75 -28.32
CA VAL A 147 23.31 9.46 -27.14
C VAL A 147 23.04 7.97 -26.99
N ASN A 148 22.82 7.25 -28.07
CA ASN A 148 22.66 5.78 -28.03
C ASN A 148 23.91 5.07 -27.47
N SER A 149 25.09 5.61 -27.68
CA SER A 149 26.37 5.02 -27.23
C SER A 149 26.80 5.51 -25.84
N TYR A 150 26.61 6.82 -25.60
CA TYR A 150 27.18 7.51 -24.44
C TYR A 150 26.13 8.07 -23.48
N GLY A 151 24.83 7.85 -23.73
CA GLY A 151 23.75 8.41 -22.94
C GLY A 151 23.44 9.87 -23.25
N ASP A 152 22.39 10.41 -22.63
CA ASP A 152 21.95 11.81 -22.79
C ASP A 152 22.61 12.75 -21.76
N CYS A 153 23.32 12.20 -20.80
CA CYS A 153 24.08 12.90 -19.78
C CYS A 153 25.27 12.04 -19.31
N PHE A 154 26.06 12.57 -18.40
CA PHE A 154 27.22 11.88 -17.82
C PHE A 154 27.26 12.10 -16.31
N LEU A 155 27.96 11.21 -15.61
CA LEU A 155 28.16 11.30 -14.17
C LEU A 155 29.17 12.41 -13.85
N SER A 156 28.67 13.50 -13.28
CA SER A 156 29.48 14.66 -12.92
C SER A 156 29.97 14.64 -11.47
N SER A 157 29.25 13.92 -10.59
CA SER A 157 29.65 13.77 -9.20
C SER A 157 29.10 12.46 -8.64
N LYS A 158 29.84 11.83 -7.74
CA LYS A 158 29.39 10.64 -6.99
C LYS A 158 29.80 10.75 -5.53
N THR A 159 28.95 10.33 -4.63
CA THR A 159 29.20 10.23 -3.20
C THR A 159 29.30 8.76 -2.82
N ARG A 160 30.33 8.38 -2.08
CA ARG A 160 30.49 7.02 -1.55
C ARG A 160 30.24 7.04 -0.05
N GLY A 161 29.65 5.94 0.44
CA GLY A 161 29.34 5.82 1.84
C GLY A 161 28.48 4.62 2.16
N GLY A 162 27.68 4.77 3.20
CA GLY A 162 26.65 3.82 3.60
C GLY A 162 25.36 4.53 3.98
N GLU A 163 24.27 3.81 3.91
CA GLU A 163 22.92 4.32 4.23
C GLU A 163 22.13 3.28 5.02
N TYR A 164 21.33 3.76 5.93
CA TYR A 164 20.33 2.97 6.64
C TYR A 164 18.98 3.66 6.52
N PHE A 165 17.97 2.91 6.07
CA PHE A 165 16.58 3.34 6.01
C PHE A 165 15.71 2.40 6.81
N ALA A 166 14.79 2.98 7.57
CA ALA A 166 13.67 2.25 8.14
C ALA A 166 12.37 3.01 7.84
N MET A 167 11.35 2.29 7.40
CA MET A 167 10.08 2.89 7.02
C MET A 167 8.92 2.10 7.61
N TYR A 168 8.04 2.81 8.31
CA TYR A 168 6.72 2.35 8.68
C TYR A 168 5.70 2.97 7.75
N THR A 169 4.87 2.17 7.12
CA THR A 169 3.74 2.65 6.32
C THR A 169 2.44 2.18 6.95
N PHE A 170 1.55 3.11 7.24
CA PHE A 170 0.22 2.89 7.76
C PHE A 170 -0.79 3.03 6.62
N TYR A 171 -1.67 2.05 6.48
CA TYR A 171 -2.65 1.97 5.39
C TYR A 171 -4.04 2.21 5.95
N SER A 172 -4.51 3.46 5.88
CA SER A 172 -5.89 3.79 6.19
C SER A 172 -6.80 3.43 5.02
N GLU A 173 -7.95 2.87 5.31
CA GLU A 173 -8.93 2.51 4.27
C GLU A 173 -9.79 3.71 3.88
N THR A 174 -9.96 4.68 4.79
CA THR A 174 -10.76 5.89 4.57
C THR A 174 -9.97 7.17 4.84
N ARG A 175 -10.44 8.30 4.29
CA ARG A 175 -9.85 9.61 4.58
C ARG A 175 -10.02 10.04 6.03
N GLU A 176 -11.11 9.65 6.66
CA GLU A 176 -11.37 9.94 8.07
C GLU A 176 -10.34 9.24 8.95
N GLU A 177 -10.14 7.94 8.75
CA GLU A 177 -9.12 7.15 9.44
C GLU A 177 -7.72 7.72 9.24
N GLN A 178 -7.37 8.16 8.02
CA GLN A 178 -6.09 8.83 7.74
C GLN A 178 -5.96 10.15 8.52
N ARG A 179 -7.04 10.93 8.58
CA ARG A 179 -7.06 12.19 9.32
C ARG A 179 -6.83 11.95 10.81
N ASP A 180 -7.52 11.00 11.39
CA ASP A 180 -7.41 10.66 12.81
C ASP A 180 -6.00 10.18 13.14
N LEU A 181 -5.43 9.31 12.32
CA LEU A 181 -4.05 8.87 12.41
C LEU A 181 -3.06 10.05 12.34
N SER A 182 -3.28 10.98 11.41
CA SER A 182 -2.47 12.19 11.26
C SER A 182 -2.55 13.10 12.49
N VAL A 183 -3.74 13.25 13.06
CA VAL A 183 -3.95 14.05 14.29
C VAL A 183 -3.23 13.40 15.46
N GLU A 184 -3.34 12.09 15.63
CA GLU A 184 -2.65 11.36 16.70
C GLU A 184 -1.13 11.46 16.57
N MET A 185 -0.57 11.28 15.36
CA MET A 185 0.86 11.47 15.08
C MET A 185 1.34 12.87 15.45
N LYS A 186 0.55 13.91 15.12
CA LYS A 186 0.86 15.30 15.47
C LYS A 186 0.83 15.51 16.99
N ALA A 187 -0.19 14.99 17.67
CA ALA A 187 -0.32 15.10 19.12
C ALA A 187 0.85 14.45 19.86
N GLN A 188 1.41 13.37 19.31
CA GLN A 188 2.60 12.71 19.87
C GLN A 188 3.93 13.34 19.40
N GLY A 189 3.90 14.37 18.55
CA GLY A 189 5.09 15.09 18.08
C GLY A 189 5.94 14.28 17.09
N LEU A 190 5.32 13.37 16.32
CA LEU A 190 6.01 12.56 15.32
C LEU A 190 6.16 13.27 13.96
N PHE A 191 5.31 14.25 13.66
CA PHE A 191 5.29 14.93 12.35
C PHE A 191 6.47 15.86 12.09
N SER A 192 6.99 16.49 13.14
CA SER A 192 8.11 17.42 13.04
C SER A 192 8.93 17.32 14.33
N PRO A 193 9.71 16.26 14.49
CA PRO A 193 10.50 16.12 15.70
C PRO A 193 11.55 17.24 15.80
N VAL A 194 11.56 17.92 16.94
CA VAL A 194 12.57 18.95 17.25
C VAL A 194 13.94 18.32 17.40
N SER A 195 13.97 17.09 17.90
CA SER A 195 15.18 16.26 18.01
C SER A 195 14.83 14.80 17.77
N ILE A 196 15.76 14.07 17.17
CA ILE A 196 15.69 12.63 17.02
C ILE A 196 16.61 12.05 18.10
N ASP A 197 16.02 11.55 19.17
CA ASP A 197 16.74 11.02 20.34
C ASP A 197 16.00 9.81 20.95
N ALA A 198 16.47 9.35 22.10
CA ALA A 198 15.84 8.22 22.79
C ALA A 198 14.38 8.52 23.19
N SER A 199 14.03 9.78 23.45
CA SER A 199 12.64 10.16 23.79
C SER A 199 11.72 10.02 22.57
N PHE A 200 12.23 10.30 21.38
CA PHE A 200 11.51 10.08 20.13
C PHE A 200 11.25 8.59 19.88
N GLN A 201 12.24 7.72 20.18
CA GLN A 201 12.04 6.26 20.11
C GLN A 201 10.90 5.79 21.02
N VAL A 202 10.82 6.31 22.25
CA VAL A 202 9.74 5.95 23.18
C VAL A 202 8.37 6.38 22.63
N LYS A 203 8.27 7.62 22.10
CA LYS A 203 7.03 8.12 21.48
C LYS A 203 6.61 7.27 20.28
N LEU A 204 7.56 6.95 19.40
CA LEU A 204 7.30 6.09 18.24
C LEU A 204 6.84 4.71 18.68
N ASN A 205 7.49 4.08 19.64
CA ASN A 205 7.11 2.77 20.16
C ASN A 205 5.72 2.77 20.79
N ASN A 206 5.38 3.81 21.55
CA ASN A 206 4.04 3.95 22.14
C ASN A 206 2.99 4.13 21.08
N PHE A 207 3.25 4.97 20.07
CA PHE A 207 2.38 5.15 18.93
C PHE A 207 2.16 3.83 18.18
N LEU A 208 3.22 3.09 17.84
CA LEU A 208 3.11 1.81 17.14
C LEU A 208 2.29 0.76 17.92
N LYS A 209 2.37 0.77 19.26
CA LYS A 209 1.59 -0.13 20.10
C LYS A 209 0.11 0.26 20.19
N SER A 210 -0.22 1.55 20.11
CA SER A 210 -1.61 2.04 20.16
C SER A 210 -2.35 1.84 18.85
N GLN A 211 -1.65 1.67 17.73
CA GLN A 211 -2.27 1.65 16.41
C GLN A 211 -3.04 0.38 16.12
N LYS A 212 -4.26 0.57 15.63
CA LYS A 212 -5.13 -0.51 15.11
C LYS A 212 -5.06 -0.61 13.59
N VAL A 213 -4.59 0.44 12.92
CA VAL A 213 -4.44 0.51 11.46
C VAL A 213 -3.39 -0.50 10.99
N HIS A 214 -3.65 -1.13 9.84
CA HIS A 214 -2.67 -2.02 9.23
C HIS A 214 -1.40 -1.25 8.89
N SER A 215 -0.25 -1.81 9.25
CA SER A 215 1.04 -1.21 8.96
C SER A 215 2.02 -2.23 8.41
N SER A 216 2.94 -1.76 7.57
CA SER A 216 4.12 -2.51 7.15
C SER A 216 5.38 -1.85 7.68
N PHE A 217 6.40 -2.65 7.91
CA PHE A 217 7.73 -2.19 8.28
C PHE A 217 8.77 -2.75 7.32
N ARG A 218 9.64 -1.90 6.85
CA ARG A 218 10.76 -2.25 5.96
C ARG A 218 12.02 -1.53 6.39
N GLN A 219 13.15 -2.18 6.19
CA GLN A 219 14.45 -1.53 6.39
C GLN A 219 15.46 -2.02 5.35
N ILE A 220 16.35 -1.13 4.97
CA ILE A 220 17.45 -1.37 4.04
C ILE A 220 18.73 -0.83 4.65
N MET A 221 19.82 -1.51 4.43
CA MET A 221 21.14 -1.05 4.83
C MET A 221 22.17 -1.32 3.74
N SER A 222 23.01 -0.33 3.48
CA SER A 222 24.12 -0.44 2.55
C SER A 222 25.40 0.10 3.16
N GLY A 223 26.55 -0.26 2.59
CA GLY A 223 27.85 0.19 3.06
C GLY A 223 28.51 -0.71 4.11
N ILE A 224 27.82 -1.69 4.63
CA ILE A 224 28.33 -2.67 5.61
C ILE A 224 28.16 -4.07 5.00
N ALA A 225 29.22 -4.87 5.04
CA ALA A 225 29.15 -6.27 4.63
C ALA A 225 28.44 -7.10 5.72
N ASN A 226 27.46 -7.93 5.32
CA ASN A 226 26.67 -8.75 6.24
C ASN A 226 26.04 -7.95 7.40
N PRO A 227 25.19 -6.95 7.11
CA PRO A 227 24.67 -6.07 8.12
C PRO A 227 23.72 -6.79 9.08
N GLU A 228 23.82 -6.49 10.37
CA GLU A 228 22.83 -6.86 11.38
C GLU A 228 21.81 -5.72 11.49
N PHE A 229 20.54 -6.06 11.25
CA PHE A 229 19.48 -5.08 11.32
C PHE A 229 19.00 -4.90 12.77
N PRO A 230 18.73 -3.65 13.18
CA PRO A 230 18.16 -3.39 14.49
C PRO A 230 16.72 -3.92 14.59
N THR A 231 16.31 -4.24 15.80
CA THR A 231 14.89 -4.47 16.11
C THR A 231 14.09 -3.16 16.06
N GLN A 232 12.80 -3.25 15.86
CA GLN A 232 11.93 -2.06 15.70
C GLN A 232 11.98 -1.10 16.88
N ASP A 233 12.16 -1.62 18.08
CA ASP A 233 12.27 -0.84 19.32
C ASP A 233 13.61 -0.10 19.50
N LYS A 234 14.62 -0.41 18.67
CA LYS A 234 15.97 0.20 18.72
C LYS A 234 16.36 0.94 17.44
N LEU A 235 15.43 1.11 16.51
CA LEU A 235 15.76 1.66 15.19
C LEU A 235 16.30 3.11 15.24
N ILE A 236 15.79 3.95 16.15
CA ILE A 236 16.28 5.34 16.29
C ILE A 236 17.68 5.36 16.90
N GLU A 237 17.92 4.57 17.95
CA GLU A 237 19.24 4.41 18.55
C GLU A 237 20.26 3.96 17.49
N PHE A 238 19.88 2.98 16.68
CA PHE A 238 20.74 2.49 15.61
C PHE A 238 20.98 3.57 14.53
N ALA A 239 19.94 4.28 14.10
CA ALA A 239 20.07 5.33 13.10
C ALA A 239 21.01 6.45 13.58
N LEU A 240 20.93 6.85 14.84
CA LEU A 240 21.83 7.84 15.44
C LEU A 240 23.29 7.34 15.52
N LYS A 241 23.48 6.04 15.71
CA LYS A 241 24.81 5.42 15.78
C LYS A 241 25.40 5.16 14.40
N PHE A 242 24.57 4.96 13.38
CA PHE A 242 24.99 4.56 12.04
C PHE A 242 26.08 5.43 11.43
N PRO A 243 26.05 6.78 11.54
CA PRO A 243 27.11 7.66 11.05
C PRO A 243 28.51 7.40 11.64
N SER A 244 28.58 6.74 12.79
CA SER A 244 29.85 6.40 13.46
C SER A 244 30.32 4.96 13.21
N LEU A 245 29.57 4.17 12.46
CA LEU A 245 29.95 2.80 12.14
C LEU A 245 31.02 2.76 11.07
N GLU A 246 31.92 1.79 11.16
CA GLU A 246 32.88 1.51 10.12
C GLU A 246 32.18 0.91 8.88
N LEU A 247 32.36 1.54 7.72
CA LEU A 247 31.81 1.06 6.46
C LEU A 247 32.74 0.02 5.83
N THR A 248 32.41 -1.25 5.97
CA THR A 248 33.24 -2.36 5.47
C THR A 248 33.04 -2.65 3.98
N ALA A 249 31.96 -2.13 3.37
CA ALA A 249 31.63 -2.30 1.95
C ALA A 249 30.96 -1.03 1.38
N PRO A 250 31.66 0.13 1.37
CA PRO A 250 31.07 1.39 0.93
C PRO A 250 30.53 1.31 -0.50
N VAL A 251 29.33 1.84 -0.71
CA VAL A 251 28.65 1.90 -2.02
C VAL A 251 28.51 3.34 -2.51
N ILE A 252 28.09 3.53 -3.75
CA ILE A 252 27.64 4.85 -4.23
C ILE A 252 26.26 5.10 -3.62
N THR A 253 26.16 6.09 -2.73
CA THR A 253 24.92 6.46 -2.05
C THR A 253 24.14 7.52 -2.81
N SER A 254 24.82 8.38 -3.56
CA SER A 254 24.21 9.35 -4.47
C SER A 254 25.17 9.73 -5.59
N PHE A 255 24.61 10.22 -6.68
CA PHE A 255 25.36 10.78 -7.78
C PHE A 255 24.63 11.98 -8.39
N LYS A 256 25.35 12.82 -9.13
CA LYS A 256 24.78 13.89 -9.93
C LYS A 256 25.19 13.70 -11.39
N THR A 257 24.30 14.05 -12.28
CA THR A 257 24.53 14.02 -13.71
C THR A 257 24.62 15.44 -14.26
N SER A 258 25.31 15.58 -15.38
CA SER A 258 25.38 16.81 -16.17
C SER A 258 25.17 16.46 -17.63
N GLY A 259 24.47 17.32 -18.36
CA GLY A 259 24.24 17.10 -19.78
C GLY A 259 25.43 17.50 -20.65
N TYR A 260 25.57 16.85 -21.79
CA TYR A 260 26.65 17.13 -22.73
C TYR A 260 26.58 18.56 -23.31
N GLU A 261 25.40 19.20 -23.30
CA GLU A 261 25.24 20.62 -23.69
C GLU A 261 26.05 21.60 -22.81
N ARG A 262 26.51 21.16 -21.67
CA ARG A 262 27.34 21.94 -20.72
C ARG A 262 28.84 21.72 -20.89
N VAL A 263 29.25 20.79 -21.74
CA VAL A 263 30.66 20.49 -21.97
C VAL A 263 31.23 21.53 -22.96
N PRO A 264 32.34 22.22 -22.61
CA PRO A 264 32.96 23.19 -23.50
C PRO A 264 33.29 22.61 -24.87
N GLY A 265 32.93 23.34 -25.92
CA GLY A 265 33.19 22.92 -27.31
C GLY A 265 32.21 21.87 -27.86
N MET A 266 31.23 21.45 -27.10
CA MET A 266 30.24 20.51 -27.58
C MET A 266 29.25 21.13 -28.56
N SER A 267 28.65 20.33 -29.43
CA SER A 267 27.69 20.79 -30.45
C SER A 267 26.44 21.43 -29.84
N THR A 268 25.99 22.52 -30.44
CA THR A 268 24.73 23.19 -30.09
C THR A 268 23.50 22.29 -30.30
N CYS A 269 23.63 21.20 -31.09
CA CYS A 269 22.56 20.22 -31.28
C CYS A 269 22.16 19.50 -29.97
N PHE A 270 23.06 19.44 -28.97
CA PHE A 270 22.73 18.93 -27.65
C PHE A 270 21.78 19.81 -26.83
N TYR A 271 21.61 21.07 -27.17
CA TYR A 271 20.66 21.94 -26.46
C TYR A 271 19.23 21.39 -26.48
N GLN A 272 18.84 20.73 -27.59
CA GLN A 272 17.49 20.15 -27.65
C GLN A 272 17.37 18.95 -26.71
N VAL A 273 18.40 18.09 -26.65
CA VAL A 273 18.45 16.96 -25.70
C VAL A 273 18.36 17.49 -24.27
N GLY A 274 19.13 18.51 -23.91
CA GLY A 274 19.11 19.15 -22.61
C GLY A 274 17.73 19.75 -22.25
N LYS A 275 17.08 20.42 -23.19
CA LYS A 275 15.73 20.99 -23.01
C LYS A 275 14.69 19.89 -22.74
N ASN A 276 14.71 18.83 -23.55
CA ASN A 276 13.79 17.71 -23.41
C ASN A 276 14.00 17.02 -22.05
N ARG A 277 15.25 16.72 -21.69
CA ARG A 277 15.58 16.13 -20.40
C ARG A 277 15.10 17.00 -19.25
N GLU A 278 15.37 18.31 -19.29
CA GLU A 278 14.91 19.24 -18.26
C GLU A 278 13.38 19.33 -18.17
N LEU A 279 12.67 19.23 -19.30
CA LEU A 279 11.21 19.19 -19.31
C LEU A 279 10.67 17.93 -18.62
N LEU A 280 11.30 16.78 -18.89
CA LEU A 280 10.85 15.50 -18.36
C LEU A 280 11.26 15.25 -16.90
N THR A 281 12.42 15.81 -16.46
CA THR A 281 13.00 15.52 -15.15
C THR A 281 13.13 16.73 -14.22
N GLY A 282 12.86 17.95 -14.71
CA GLY A 282 13.05 19.19 -13.95
C GLY A 282 11.95 19.44 -12.92
N ARG A 283 12.32 19.55 -11.64
CA ARG A 283 11.37 19.85 -10.54
C ARG A 283 10.84 21.28 -10.53
N GLN A 284 11.62 22.21 -11.04
CA GLN A 284 11.30 23.64 -10.92
C GLN A 284 10.33 24.12 -12.00
N LYS A 285 10.01 23.30 -12.98
CA LYS A 285 9.06 23.62 -14.03
C LYS A 285 7.64 23.23 -13.64
N LYS A 286 6.68 24.08 -13.95
CA LYS A 286 5.26 23.76 -13.89
C LYS A 286 4.73 23.63 -15.33
N PRO A 287 4.12 22.51 -15.70
CA PRO A 287 3.85 21.30 -14.88
C PRO A 287 5.13 20.53 -14.53
N ASN A 288 5.18 19.93 -13.34
CA ASN A 288 6.26 19.04 -12.91
C ASN A 288 5.87 17.60 -13.29
N PHE A 289 6.40 17.14 -14.43
CA PHE A 289 6.02 15.83 -14.98
C PHE A 289 6.35 14.67 -14.03
N ILE A 290 7.47 14.73 -13.29
CA ILE A 290 7.83 13.70 -12.31
C ILE A 290 6.81 13.65 -11.16
N ALA A 291 6.39 14.81 -10.64
CA ALA A 291 5.35 14.84 -9.61
C ALA A 291 4.03 14.23 -10.12
N ASP A 292 3.68 14.51 -11.38
CA ASP A 292 2.50 13.93 -12.01
C ASP A 292 2.62 12.40 -12.16
N LEU A 293 3.80 11.87 -12.49
CA LEU A 293 4.04 10.42 -12.52
C LEU A 293 3.89 9.78 -11.13
N CYS A 294 4.44 10.41 -10.09
CA CYS A 294 4.27 9.94 -8.71
C CYS A 294 2.78 9.91 -8.30
N ARG A 295 2.03 10.97 -8.65
CA ARG A 295 0.58 11.06 -8.38
C ARG A 295 -0.21 10.01 -9.17
N LEU A 296 0.16 9.76 -10.42
CA LEU A 296 -0.47 8.75 -11.26
C LEU A 296 -0.24 7.34 -10.68
N GLN A 297 0.97 7.04 -10.23
CA GLN A 297 1.27 5.79 -9.55
C GLN A 297 0.48 5.64 -8.24
N GLN A 298 0.36 6.71 -7.47
CA GLN A 298 -0.43 6.70 -6.23
C GLN A 298 -1.91 6.41 -6.54
N LEU A 299 -2.46 7.01 -7.58
CA LEU A 299 -3.82 6.77 -8.03
C LEU A 299 -4.05 5.32 -8.52
N LYS A 300 -3.06 4.73 -9.22
CA LYS A 300 -3.08 3.28 -9.55
C LYS A 300 -3.16 2.42 -8.29
N ASN A 301 -2.38 2.76 -7.26
CA ASN A 301 -2.41 2.04 -6.00
C ASN A 301 -3.76 2.20 -5.29
N ASP A 302 -4.38 3.39 -5.33
CA ASP A 302 -5.72 3.63 -4.78
C ASP A 302 -6.76 2.70 -5.43
N ILE A 303 -6.78 2.64 -6.76
CA ILE A 303 -7.68 1.76 -7.53
C ILE A 303 -7.43 0.29 -7.17
N SER A 304 -6.17 -0.12 -7.14
CA SER A 304 -5.79 -1.51 -6.77
C SER A 304 -6.27 -1.87 -5.38
N THR A 305 -6.13 -0.97 -4.40
CA THR A 305 -6.57 -1.18 -3.01
C THR A 305 -8.08 -1.33 -2.90
N VAL A 306 -8.85 -0.49 -3.62
CA VAL A 306 -10.31 -0.61 -3.68
C VAL A 306 -10.72 -1.94 -4.35
N LYS A 307 -10.07 -2.30 -5.45
CA LYS A 307 -10.32 -3.56 -6.16
C LYS A 307 -10.04 -4.78 -5.28
N GLU A 308 -8.91 -4.77 -4.56
CA GLU A 308 -8.57 -5.82 -3.60
C GLU A 308 -9.59 -5.92 -2.46
N ALA A 309 -10.12 -4.80 -1.96
CA ALA A 309 -11.14 -4.78 -0.93
C ALA A 309 -12.46 -5.41 -1.42
N TYR A 310 -12.90 -5.03 -2.60
CA TYR A 310 -14.09 -5.64 -3.20
C TYR A 310 -13.93 -7.15 -3.39
N GLY A 311 -12.78 -7.59 -3.92
CA GLY A 311 -12.46 -9.01 -4.08
C GLY A 311 -12.41 -9.77 -2.75
N PHE A 312 -11.93 -9.13 -1.69
CA PHE A 312 -11.83 -9.76 -0.36
C PHE A 312 -13.19 -10.15 0.21
N TYR A 313 -14.23 -9.33 0.01
CA TYR A 313 -15.58 -9.61 0.48
C TYR A 313 -16.40 -10.47 -0.50
N GLY A 314 -15.80 -10.92 -1.61
CA GLY A 314 -16.44 -11.80 -2.58
C GLY A 314 -17.53 -11.14 -3.42
N THR A 315 -17.53 -9.83 -3.45
CA THR A 315 -18.55 -9.05 -4.14
C THR A 315 -18.06 -8.72 -5.53
N GLY A 316 -18.39 -9.29 -6.59
CA GLY A 316 -18.00 -8.89 -7.97
C GLY A 316 -18.32 -7.43 -8.35
N PHE A 317 -18.52 -6.55 -7.37
CA PHE A 317 -19.01 -5.17 -7.52
C PHE A 317 -18.05 -4.24 -8.20
N PHE A 318 -16.75 -4.52 -8.21
CA PHE A 318 -15.82 -3.69 -8.96
C PHE A 318 -16.20 -3.68 -10.44
N ASP A 319 -16.56 -4.83 -10.98
CA ASP A 319 -16.97 -4.95 -12.40
C ASP A 319 -18.35 -4.34 -12.68
N GLU A 320 -19.23 -4.32 -11.69
CA GLU A 320 -20.54 -3.66 -11.75
C GLU A 320 -20.45 -2.14 -11.47
N ASP A 321 -19.34 -1.68 -10.88
CA ASP A 321 -19.11 -0.26 -10.59
C ASP A 321 -18.57 0.47 -11.83
N THR A 322 -19.51 0.97 -12.63
CA THR A 322 -19.17 1.66 -13.89
C THR A 322 -18.29 2.90 -13.67
N LYS A 323 -18.39 3.59 -12.52
CA LYS A 323 -17.60 4.79 -12.24
C LYS A 323 -16.15 4.42 -11.90
N LEU A 324 -15.94 3.41 -11.04
CA LEU A 324 -14.60 2.92 -10.73
C LEU A 324 -13.93 2.30 -11.95
N LYS A 325 -14.67 1.56 -12.76
CA LYS A 325 -14.15 0.98 -14.00
C LYS A 325 -13.77 2.04 -15.03
N THR A 326 -14.60 3.08 -15.18
CA THR A 326 -14.26 4.24 -16.02
C THR A 326 -12.99 4.91 -15.51
N ARG A 327 -12.88 5.08 -14.18
CA ARG A 327 -11.71 5.68 -13.54
C ARG A 327 -10.44 4.87 -13.76
N GLU A 328 -10.49 3.55 -13.63
CA GLU A 328 -9.38 2.64 -13.96
C GLU A 328 -8.92 2.86 -15.41
N THR A 329 -9.86 2.86 -16.35
CA THR A 329 -9.56 3.07 -17.78
C THR A 329 -8.94 4.44 -18.07
N GLU A 330 -9.41 5.51 -17.41
CA GLU A 330 -8.82 6.86 -17.53
C GLU A 330 -7.36 6.91 -17.05
N VAL A 331 -7.10 6.28 -15.90
CA VAL A 331 -5.76 6.22 -15.33
C VAL A 331 -4.83 5.38 -16.21
N GLU A 332 -5.30 4.23 -16.70
CA GLU A 332 -4.53 3.40 -17.63
C GLU A 332 -4.21 4.14 -18.93
N ALA A 333 -5.16 4.90 -19.48
CA ALA A 333 -4.93 5.71 -20.66
C ALA A 333 -3.88 6.80 -20.43
N ASP A 334 -3.87 7.43 -19.25
CA ASP A 334 -2.87 8.45 -18.90
C ASP A 334 -1.49 7.83 -18.66
N VAL A 335 -1.41 6.62 -18.09
CA VAL A 335 -0.16 5.84 -18.01
C VAL A 335 0.41 5.63 -19.41
N VAL A 336 -0.39 5.13 -20.34
CA VAL A 336 0.05 4.91 -21.73
C VAL A 336 0.54 6.19 -22.41
N LYS A 337 -0.14 7.34 -22.17
CA LYS A 337 0.33 8.64 -22.72
C LYS A 337 1.70 9.04 -22.15
N ALA A 338 1.89 8.85 -20.85
CA ALA A 338 3.16 9.16 -20.20
C ALA A 338 4.29 8.23 -20.67
N GLU A 339 4.05 6.93 -20.70
CA GLU A 339 5.00 5.93 -21.23
C GLU A 339 5.42 6.25 -22.66
N ARG A 340 4.45 6.55 -23.52
CA ARG A 340 4.73 6.89 -24.91
C ARG A 340 5.64 8.12 -25.05
N LEU A 341 5.43 9.17 -24.27
CA LEU A 341 6.30 10.35 -24.29
C LEU A 341 7.75 9.98 -23.92
N LEU A 342 7.90 9.12 -22.93
CA LEU A 342 9.22 8.67 -22.46
C LEU A 342 9.91 7.77 -23.49
N GLU A 343 9.17 6.88 -24.12
CA GLU A 343 9.66 6.03 -25.23
C GLU A 343 10.10 6.90 -26.42
N GLU A 344 9.28 7.89 -26.83
CA GLU A 344 9.62 8.82 -27.89
C GLU A 344 10.93 9.60 -27.61
N TYR A 345 11.17 9.97 -26.35
CA TYR A 345 12.43 10.60 -25.96
C TYR A 345 13.60 9.62 -25.99
N VAL A 346 13.42 8.39 -25.53
CA VAL A 346 14.48 7.37 -25.59
C VAL A 346 14.83 7.04 -27.03
N ASP A 347 13.83 6.94 -27.90
CA ASP A 347 14.02 6.63 -29.32
C ASP A 347 14.71 7.77 -30.07
N ASP A 348 14.34 9.01 -29.79
CA ASP A 348 14.94 10.19 -30.42
C ASP A 348 14.99 11.40 -29.48
N PRO A 349 16.03 11.55 -28.67
CA PRO A 349 16.15 12.64 -27.69
C PRO A 349 16.38 14.01 -28.36
N THR A 350 16.65 14.06 -29.67
CA THR A 350 16.84 15.30 -30.43
C THR A 350 15.53 15.89 -30.96
N LYS A 351 14.44 15.11 -31.00
CA LYS A 351 13.13 15.54 -31.41
C LYS A 351 12.55 16.51 -30.37
N PRO A 352 12.13 17.74 -30.77
CA PRO A 352 11.59 18.68 -29.80
C PRO A 352 10.33 18.16 -29.09
N ILE A 353 10.36 18.13 -27.75
CA ILE A 353 9.19 17.97 -26.90
C ILE A 353 8.75 19.38 -26.53
N THR A 354 7.57 19.80 -26.96
CA THR A 354 7.03 21.13 -26.68
C THR A 354 6.32 21.18 -25.34
N ASP A 355 5.55 20.12 -25.03
CA ASP A 355 4.74 20.00 -23.82
C ASP A 355 4.68 18.57 -23.32
N THR A 356 4.47 18.42 -22.02
CA THR A 356 4.11 17.13 -21.42
C THR A 356 2.62 16.83 -21.67
N PRO A 357 2.21 15.55 -21.76
CA PRO A 357 0.82 15.21 -21.98
C PRO A 357 -0.06 15.67 -20.82
N VAL A 358 -1.26 16.14 -21.14
CA VAL A 358 -2.28 16.42 -20.13
C VAL A 358 -2.80 15.10 -19.59
N LEU A 359 -2.49 14.84 -18.31
CA LEU A 359 -2.98 13.67 -17.57
C LEU A 359 -4.33 14.01 -16.94
N THR A 360 -5.39 13.77 -17.68
CA THR A 360 -6.76 14.18 -17.33
C THR A 360 -7.24 13.55 -16.03
N SER A 361 -6.79 12.33 -15.74
CA SER A 361 -7.09 11.63 -14.50
C SER A 361 -6.52 12.33 -13.24
N LEU A 362 -5.50 13.18 -13.37
CA LEU A 362 -4.96 13.95 -12.25
C LEU A 362 -5.67 15.29 -12.04
N ILE A 363 -6.36 15.81 -13.07
CA ILE A 363 -7.04 17.10 -13.03
C ILE A 363 -8.48 16.96 -12.59
N GLN A 364 -9.15 15.94 -13.09
CA GLN A 364 -10.57 15.71 -12.86
C GLN A 364 -10.81 14.23 -12.51
N GLY A 365 -11.75 13.99 -11.66
CA GLY A 365 -12.22 12.66 -11.37
C GLY A 365 -12.06 12.24 -9.92
N LEU A 366 -12.55 11.04 -9.67
CA LEU A 366 -12.61 10.43 -8.37
C LEU A 366 -11.22 10.06 -7.86
N THR A 367 -10.90 10.43 -6.62
CA THR A 367 -9.88 9.70 -5.87
C THR A 367 -10.56 8.45 -5.33
N PRO A 368 -10.21 7.24 -5.79
CA PRO A 368 -10.81 6.02 -5.28
C PRO A 368 -10.51 5.91 -3.79
N SER A 369 -11.54 5.80 -2.99
CA SER A 369 -11.42 5.52 -1.57
C SER A 369 -12.54 4.56 -1.19
N LEU A 370 -12.30 3.75 -0.17
CA LEU A 370 -13.34 2.89 0.38
C LEU A 370 -14.25 3.72 1.25
N ASP A 371 -15.51 3.75 0.87
CA ASP A 371 -16.60 4.19 1.73
C ASP A 371 -17.55 3.02 1.92
N TYR A 372 -18.18 2.92 3.07
CA TYR A 372 -19.03 1.81 3.39
C TYR A 372 -20.32 2.26 4.07
N VAL A 373 -21.35 1.46 3.85
CA VAL A 373 -22.64 1.61 4.51
C VAL A 373 -22.92 0.33 5.26
N VAL A 374 -23.29 0.45 6.53
CA VAL A 374 -23.70 -0.68 7.37
C VAL A 374 -25.18 -0.57 7.70
N LYS A 375 -25.90 -1.67 7.54
CA LYS A 375 -27.33 -1.76 7.84
C LYS A 375 -27.63 -2.99 8.68
N ARG A 376 -28.75 -2.96 9.33
CA ARG A 376 -29.33 -4.12 10.02
C ARG A 376 -30.61 -4.56 9.32
N SER A 377 -30.84 -5.87 9.29
CA SER A 377 -32.14 -6.42 8.91
C SER A 377 -33.18 -6.16 10.00
N GLN A 378 -34.42 -6.44 9.72
CA GLN A 378 -35.38 -6.65 10.81
C GLN A 378 -34.94 -7.80 11.73
N GLU A 379 -35.44 -7.82 12.95
CA GLU A 379 -35.25 -8.95 13.86
C GLU A 379 -36.07 -10.16 13.42
N TYR A 380 -35.49 -11.33 13.47
CA TYR A 380 -36.14 -12.63 13.24
C TYR A 380 -36.16 -13.42 14.53
N GLY A 381 -37.30 -13.89 14.94
CA GLY A 381 -37.53 -14.63 16.15
C GLY A 381 -38.94 -14.49 16.66
N SER A 382 -39.25 -15.14 17.78
CA SER A 382 -40.59 -15.06 18.35
C SER A 382 -40.90 -13.66 18.92
N PRO A 383 -42.10 -13.15 18.72
CA PRO A 383 -42.54 -11.90 19.34
C PRO A 383 -42.79 -12.05 20.87
N ALA A 384 -42.86 -13.30 21.37
CA ALA A 384 -43.07 -13.55 22.79
C ALA A 384 -41.86 -13.05 23.62
N SER A 385 -42.15 -12.35 24.71
CA SER A 385 -41.11 -11.89 25.63
C SER A 385 -40.53 -13.07 26.39
N PRO A 386 -39.19 -13.16 26.49
CA PRO A 386 -38.55 -14.19 27.30
C PRO A 386 -38.94 -14.01 28.78
N ALA A 387 -39.39 -15.08 29.42
CA ALA A 387 -39.72 -15.09 30.85
C ALA A 387 -38.48 -15.11 31.77
N ARG A 388 -37.26 -15.04 31.20
CA ARG A 388 -35.98 -15.23 31.89
C ARG A 388 -34.92 -14.20 31.40
N PRO A 389 -33.85 -13.97 32.18
CA PRO A 389 -32.81 -13.03 31.83
C PRO A 389 -32.21 -13.29 30.46
N THR A 390 -32.10 -12.26 29.66
CA THR A 390 -31.52 -12.30 28.32
C THR A 390 -30.33 -11.33 28.21
N THR A 391 -29.44 -11.63 27.29
CA THR A 391 -28.30 -10.77 26.95
C THR A 391 -28.40 -10.39 25.48
N ALA A 392 -28.37 -9.09 25.20
CA ALA A 392 -28.22 -8.60 23.84
C ALA A 392 -26.76 -8.80 23.36
N PHE A 393 -26.59 -9.11 22.11
CA PHE A 393 -25.27 -9.22 21.48
C PHE A 393 -25.20 -8.44 20.18
N ASN A 394 -23.99 -8.04 19.80
CA ASN A 394 -23.67 -7.38 18.56
C ASN A 394 -22.24 -7.74 18.16
N ASP A 395 -22.08 -8.44 17.05
CA ASP A 395 -20.76 -8.89 16.57
C ASP A 395 -19.95 -7.77 15.93
N VAL A 396 -20.62 -6.72 15.45
CA VAL A 396 -20.01 -5.57 14.78
C VAL A 396 -20.21 -4.32 15.63
N ASN A 397 -19.40 -4.20 16.69
CA ASN A 397 -19.47 -3.05 17.60
C ASN A 397 -18.83 -1.79 17.02
N ASP A 398 -17.85 -1.96 16.12
CA ASP A 398 -17.12 -0.89 15.45
C ASP A 398 -16.93 -1.25 13.98
N ALA A 399 -17.75 -0.65 13.14
CA ALA A 399 -17.71 -0.89 11.70
C ALA A 399 -16.41 -0.38 11.07
N GLY A 400 -15.83 0.71 11.57
CA GLY A 400 -14.55 1.25 11.10
C GLY A 400 -13.44 0.22 11.28
N THR A 401 -13.27 -0.29 12.49
CA THR A 401 -12.29 -1.36 12.76
C THR A 401 -12.57 -2.62 11.96
N PHE A 402 -13.84 -2.98 11.74
CA PHE A 402 -14.21 -4.14 10.93
C PHE A 402 -13.67 -4.03 9.50
N PHE A 403 -13.84 -2.86 8.86
CA PHE A 403 -13.39 -2.62 7.49
C PHE A 403 -11.88 -2.41 7.41
N SER A 404 -11.27 -1.63 8.29
CA SER A 404 -9.84 -1.33 8.26
C SER A 404 -8.97 -2.57 8.46
N GLN A 405 -9.46 -3.51 9.28
CA GLN A 405 -8.80 -4.80 9.47
C GLN A 405 -9.20 -5.86 8.44
N ARG A 406 -10.09 -5.53 7.50
CA ARG A 406 -10.66 -6.47 6.54
C ARG A 406 -11.17 -7.74 7.22
N THR A 407 -12.14 -7.55 8.08
CA THR A 407 -12.78 -8.64 8.83
C THR A 407 -13.86 -9.30 7.99
N LYS A 408 -13.94 -10.63 8.04
CA LYS A 408 -15.03 -11.42 7.44
C LYS A 408 -15.35 -12.65 8.26
N ILE A 409 -16.54 -13.19 8.04
CA ILE A 409 -16.94 -14.48 8.59
C ILE A 409 -16.10 -15.57 7.91
N LYS A 410 -15.43 -16.40 8.71
CA LYS A 410 -14.62 -17.53 8.28
C LYS A 410 -15.34 -18.87 8.48
N THR A 411 -16.03 -19.01 9.60
CA THR A 411 -16.72 -20.26 9.96
C THR A 411 -18.03 -19.98 10.63
N ILE A 412 -19.05 -20.74 10.31
CA ILE A 412 -20.34 -20.76 10.98
C ILE A 412 -20.55 -22.17 11.53
N GLU A 413 -20.86 -22.26 12.82
CA GLU A 413 -21.24 -23.49 13.49
C GLU A 413 -22.61 -23.33 14.15
N ILE A 414 -23.46 -24.32 13.98
CA ILE A 414 -24.78 -24.40 14.62
C ILE A 414 -24.74 -25.61 15.54
N LEU A 415 -25.02 -25.41 16.82
CA LEU A 415 -25.04 -26.45 17.83
C LEU A 415 -26.48 -26.64 18.29
N ASP A 416 -26.99 -27.82 18.06
CA ASP A 416 -28.32 -28.26 18.45
C ASP A 416 -28.30 -28.90 19.83
N MET A 417 -29.31 -28.63 20.62
CA MET A 417 -29.43 -29.16 21.99
C MET A 417 -30.23 -30.46 22.06
N GLY A 418 -30.79 -30.94 20.96
CA GLY A 418 -31.86 -31.90 20.97
C GLY A 418 -33.20 -31.25 21.41
N ASN A 419 -34.30 -31.94 21.18
CA ASN A 419 -35.65 -31.41 21.43
C ASN A 419 -35.98 -30.16 20.60
N ASP A 420 -35.49 -30.10 19.38
CA ASP A 420 -35.83 -29.07 18.41
C ASP A 420 -35.51 -27.63 18.87
N LEU A 421 -34.45 -27.41 19.63
CA LEU A 421 -34.04 -26.09 20.11
C LEU A 421 -32.67 -25.69 19.58
N LEU A 422 -32.60 -24.50 18.97
CA LEU A 422 -31.33 -23.89 18.59
C LEU A 422 -30.52 -23.53 19.85
N GLY A 423 -29.49 -24.31 20.14
CA GLY A 423 -28.67 -24.12 21.31
C GLY A 423 -27.72 -22.96 21.19
N VAL A 424 -26.83 -23.01 20.20
CA VAL A 424 -25.77 -22.02 19.99
C VAL A 424 -25.58 -21.75 18.50
N VAL A 425 -25.41 -20.50 18.15
CA VAL A 425 -24.78 -20.05 16.89
C VAL A 425 -23.39 -19.56 17.22
N ARG A 426 -22.38 -20.18 16.62
CA ARG A 426 -20.98 -19.84 16.82
C ARG A 426 -20.38 -19.34 15.53
N ILE A 427 -19.80 -18.16 15.57
CA ILE A 427 -19.22 -17.50 14.40
C ILE A 427 -17.74 -17.28 14.63
N THR A 428 -16.90 -17.73 13.71
CA THR A 428 -15.48 -17.40 13.70
C THR A 428 -15.22 -16.33 12.66
N TYR A 429 -14.66 -15.24 13.09
CA TYR A 429 -14.21 -14.12 12.26
C TYR A 429 -12.72 -14.25 11.95
N SER A 430 -12.32 -13.77 10.80
CA SER A 430 -10.92 -13.65 10.39
C SER A 430 -10.67 -12.24 9.87
N SER A 431 -9.62 -11.60 10.34
CA SER A 431 -9.14 -10.31 9.86
C SER A 431 -7.71 -10.44 9.32
N LYS A 432 -7.14 -9.34 8.81
CA LYS A 432 -5.71 -9.27 8.48
C LYS A 432 -4.81 -9.53 9.69
N LYS A 433 -5.31 -9.31 10.90
CA LYS A 433 -4.54 -9.31 12.13
C LYS A 433 -4.77 -10.57 12.97
N ASP A 434 -6.04 -10.96 13.15
CA ASP A 434 -6.44 -11.98 14.10
C ASP A 434 -7.57 -12.89 13.58
N THR A 435 -7.77 -13.99 14.29
CA THR A 435 -8.95 -14.84 14.13
C THR A 435 -9.56 -15.05 15.51
N TRP A 436 -10.86 -14.77 15.67
CA TRP A 436 -11.56 -14.95 16.94
C TRP A 436 -12.93 -15.58 16.72
N THR A 437 -13.48 -16.14 17.79
CA THR A 437 -14.78 -16.82 17.75
C THR A 437 -15.72 -16.23 18.80
N VAL A 438 -16.95 -15.95 18.39
CA VAL A 438 -18.05 -15.57 19.27
C VAL A 438 -19.08 -16.67 19.31
N SER A 439 -19.79 -16.80 20.41
CA SER A 439 -20.84 -17.82 20.60
C SER A 439 -22.06 -17.19 21.24
N HIS A 440 -23.21 -17.34 20.61
CA HIS A 440 -24.49 -16.80 21.04
C HIS A 440 -25.46 -17.92 21.37
N GLY A 441 -26.02 -17.88 22.56
CA GLY A 441 -26.94 -18.90 23.06
C GLY A 441 -26.44 -19.59 24.32
N ARG A 442 -26.75 -20.85 24.48
CA ARG A 442 -26.47 -21.64 25.70
C ARG A 442 -25.01 -22.07 25.81
N THR A 443 -24.12 -21.13 26.09
CA THR A 443 -22.67 -21.33 26.12
C THR A 443 -22.18 -22.13 27.35
N ALA A 444 -23.01 -22.25 28.41
CA ALA A 444 -22.66 -22.96 29.62
C ALA A 444 -22.78 -24.52 29.51
N TRP A 445 -23.27 -25.02 28.38
CA TRP A 445 -23.43 -26.48 28.19
C TRP A 445 -22.23 -27.09 27.46
N SER A 446 -21.88 -28.30 27.88
CA SER A 446 -20.75 -29.07 27.35
C SER A 446 -21.14 -30.16 26.33
N SER A 447 -22.44 -30.51 26.25
CA SER A 447 -22.92 -31.57 25.34
C SER A 447 -24.04 -31.07 24.44
N PHE A 448 -23.83 -31.17 23.13
CA PHE A 448 -24.82 -30.88 22.10
C PHE A 448 -25.15 -32.13 21.32
N SER A 449 -26.40 -32.28 20.87
CA SER A 449 -26.87 -33.46 20.15
C SER A 449 -26.35 -33.50 18.70
N SER A 450 -26.16 -32.35 18.08
CA SER A 450 -25.54 -32.24 16.75
C SER A 450 -24.76 -30.96 16.60
N VAL A 451 -23.76 -31.00 15.71
CA VAL A 451 -22.93 -29.84 15.33
C VAL A 451 -22.87 -29.81 13.83
N ALA A 452 -23.49 -28.77 13.24
CA ALA A 452 -23.31 -28.46 11.81
C ALA A 452 -22.28 -27.34 11.67
N LYS A 453 -21.25 -27.57 10.87
CA LYS A 453 -20.13 -26.64 10.67
C LYS A 453 -19.88 -26.36 9.21
N MET A 454 -19.72 -25.09 8.86
CA MET A 454 -19.35 -24.66 7.53
C MET A 454 -18.18 -23.70 7.60
N VAL A 455 -17.08 -24.04 6.95
CA VAL A 455 -15.93 -23.16 6.73
C VAL A 455 -16.13 -22.52 5.35
N LEU A 456 -16.15 -21.18 5.30
CA LEU A 456 -16.29 -20.43 4.05
C LEU A 456 -14.96 -20.45 3.29
N SER A 457 -15.05 -20.68 1.98
CA SER A 457 -13.92 -20.60 1.05
C SER A 457 -13.51 -19.15 0.79
N ALA A 458 -12.36 -18.95 0.15
CA ALA A 458 -11.95 -17.60 -0.30
C ALA A 458 -13.00 -17.05 -1.28
N GLY A 459 -13.51 -15.82 -1.00
CA GLY A 459 -14.54 -15.19 -1.83
C GLY A 459 -15.97 -15.68 -1.58
N GLU A 460 -16.17 -16.73 -0.78
CA GLU A 460 -17.49 -17.21 -0.43
C GLU A 460 -18.10 -16.41 0.73
N PHE A 461 -19.39 -16.11 0.64
CA PHE A 461 -20.12 -15.35 1.65
C PHE A 461 -21.56 -15.85 1.81
N VAL A 462 -22.20 -15.54 2.92
CA VAL A 462 -23.59 -15.92 3.18
C VAL A 462 -24.54 -15.04 2.39
N THR A 463 -25.45 -15.66 1.66
CA THR A 463 -26.44 -14.99 0.80
C THR A 463 -27.86 -15.09 1.32
N ASN A 464 -28.16 -16.07 2.16
CA ASN A 464 -29.50 -16.27 2.71
C ASN A 464 -29.42 -16.84 4.13
N VAL A 465 -30.28 -16.34 4.99
CA VAL A 465 -30.50 -16.84 6.35
C VAL A 465 -31.97 -17.14 6.52
N ARG A 466 -32.31 -18.37 6.92
CA ARG A 466 -33.67 -18.73 7.29
C ARG A 466 -33.72 -19.08 8.76
N THR A 467 -34.80 -18.72 9.40
CA THR A 467 -35.03 -18.93 10.83
C THR A 467 -36.35 -19.66 11.06
N CYS A 468 -36.36 -20.51 12.04
CA CYS A 468 -37.57 -21.18 12.49
C CYS A 468 -37.80 -20.85 13.97
N TYR A 469 -39.01 -20.40 14.28
CA TYR A 469 -39.46 -20.11 15.64
C TYR A 469 -40.95 -20.40 15.79
N VAL A 470 -41.38 -20.70 17.01
CA VAL A 470 -42.81 -20.88 17.34
C VAL A 470 -43.35 -19.63 17.99
N SER A 471 -44.54 -19.20 17.59
CA SER A 471 -45.19 -17.99 18.12
C SER A 471 -45.58 -18.09 19.59
N SER A 472 -45.75 -19.31 20.09
CA SER A 472 -46.10 -19.58 21.49
C SER A 472 -44.92 -19.67 22.46
N GLY A 473 -43.68 -19.70 21.95
CA GLY A 473 -42.47 -19.79 22.75
C GLY A 473 -41.43 -18.74 22.37
N PRO A 474 -40.57 -18.31 23.30
CA PRO A 474 -39.62 -17.24 23.04
C PRO A 474 -38.37 -17.70 22.25
N LEU A 475 -38.15 -19.00 22.07
CA LEU A 475 -36.93 -19.55 21.51
C LEU A 475 -37.00 -19.76 20.01
N MET A 476 -35.87 -19.56 19.35
CA MET A 476 -35.65 -20.07 18.00
C MET A 476 -35.42 -21.58 18.07
N ILE A 477 -36.05 -22.31 17.16
CA ILE A 477 -35.92 -23.77 17.04
C ILE A 477 -34.98 -24.18 15.91
N GLY A 478 -34.70 -23.29 14.99
CA GLY A 478 -33.76 -23.57 13.92
C GLY A 478 -33.24 -22.36 13.16
N VAL A 479 -32.09 -22.53 12.55
CA VAL A 479 -31.49 -21.58 11.63
C VAL A 479 -30.83 -22.32 10.47
N SER A 480 -30.86 -21.71 9.30
CA SER A 480 -30.19 -22.20 8.11
C SER A 480 -29.42 -21.08 7.44
N PHE A 481 -28.20 -21.36 7.04
CA PHE A 481 -27.32 -20.45 6.30
C PHE A 481 -27.01 -21.03 4.93
N LYS A 482 -27.21 -20.24 3.87
CA LYS A 482 -26.85 -20.58 2.50
C LYS A 482 -25.82 -19.58 1.97
N THR A 483 -24.85 -20.06 1.20
CA THR A 483 -23.74 -19.25 0.68
C THR A 483 -23.87 -18.95 -0.82
N SER A 484 -22.97 -18.07 -1.31
CA SER A 484 -22.80 -17.77 -2.74
C SER A 484 -22.49 -19.01 -3.58
N ASP A 485 -21.80 -19.99 -3.01
CA ASP A 485 -21.43 -21.25 -3.67
C ASP A 485 -22.52 -22.32 -3.59
N ASN A 486 -23.76 -21.91 -3.20
CA ASN A 486 -24.90 -22.79 -2.97
C ASN A 486 -24.72 -23.85 -1.89
N ARG A 487 -23.71 -23.76 -1.07
CA ARG A 487 -23.56 -24.60 0.13
C ARG A 487 -24.57 -24.16 1.20
N GLN A 488 -25.03 -25.11 1.99
CA GLN A 488 -25.99 -24.84 3.04
C GLN A 488 -25.68 -25.66 4.28
N ILE A 489 -25.84 -25.03 5.46
CA ILE A 489 -25.95 -25.74 6.74
C ILE A 489 -27.27 -25.35 7.39
N SER A 490 -27.84 -26.26 8.16
CA SER A 490 -29.13 -26.11 8.79
C SER A 490 -29.21 -26.95 10.04
N THR A 491 -29.96 -26.49 11.04
CA THR A 491 -30.49 -27.39 12.05
C THR A 491 -31.61 -28.22 11.45
N ASP A 492 -31.75 -29.46 11.88
CA ASP A 492 -32.93 -30.27 11.61
C ASP A 492 -34.03 -29.90 12.61
N ALA A 493 -34.78 -28.86 12.29
CA ALA A 493 -35.74 -28.28 13.23
C ALA A 493 -37.08 -29.04 13.29
N GLY A 494 -37.29 -30.04 12.43
CA GLY A 494 -38.58 -30.74 12.34
C GLY A 494 -39.78 -29.85 11.93
N PHE A 495 -39.57 -28.54 11.80
CA PHE A 495 -40.58 -27.53 11.49
C PHE A 495 -40.16 -26.70 10.28
N PRO A 496 -41.13 -26.17 9.50
CA PRO A 496 -40.81 -25.30 8.37
C PRO A 496 -40.24 -23.95 8.85
N PHE A 497 -39.26 -23.44 8.09
CA PHE A 497 -38.72 -22.11 8.32
C PHE A 497 -39.81 -21.03 8.05
N ASN A 498 -40.04 -20.15 9.02
CA ASN A 498 -41.04 -19.10 8.96
C ASN A 498 -40.47 -17.68 8.89
N GLY A 499 -39.14 -17.54 9.04
CA GLY A 499 -38.39 -16.33 8.77
C GLY A 499 -37.38 -16.54 7.67
N GLN A 500 -37.24 -15.56 6.76
CA GLN A 500 -36.23 -15.58 5.71
C GLN A 500 -35.69 -14.19 5.45
N TRP A 501 -34.37 -14.10 5.39
CA TRP A 501 -33.64 -12.94 4.95
C TRP A 501 -32.74 -13.29 3.79
N ASN A 502 -32.76 -12.45 2.74
CA ASN A 502 -31.87 -12.55 1.61
C ASN A 502 -30.91 -11.36 1.66
N LEU A 503 -29.64 -11.62 1.43
CA LEU A 503 -28.64 -10.58 1.31
C LEU A 503 -29.01 -9.65 0.14
N PRO A 504 -29.17 -8.33 0.37
CA PRO A 504 -29.41 -7.39 -0.70
C PRO A 504 -28.28 -7.41 -1.73
N LYS A 505 -28.63 -7.19 -3.00
CA LYS A 505 -27.66 -7.10 -4.08
C LYS A 505 -26.64 -6.00 -3.74
N GLY A 506 -25.39 -6.26 -3.88
CA GLY A 506 -24.37 -5.31 -3.60
C GLY A 506 -23.87 -5.28 -2.14
N CYS A 507 -24.32 -6.23 -1.33
CA CYS A 507 -23.96 -6.30 0.08
C CYS A 507 -23.25 -7.60 0.44
N PHE A 508 -22.58 -7.60 1.58
CA PHE A 508 -22.00 -8.79 2.22
C PHE A 508 -22.40 -8.83 3.70
N LEU A 509 -22.58 -10.03 4.23
CA LEU A 509 -22.89 -10.22 5.63
C LEU A 509 -21.64 -9.97 6.48
N MET A 510 -21.74 -9.04 7.43
CA MET A 510 -20.66 -8.70 8.34
C MET A 510 -20.71 -9.52 9.63
N GLY A 511 -21.91 -9.72 10.18
CA GLY A 511 -22.10 -10.40 11.44
C GLY A 511 -23.56 -10.42 11.87
N PHE A 512 -23.76 -10.65 13.14
CA PHE A 512 -25.07 -10.82 13.74
C PHE A 512 -25.23 -9.92 14.96
N ALA A 513 -26.48 -9.53 15.20
CA ALA A 513 -26.93 -8.98 16.45
C ALA A 513 -28.18 -9.75 16.90
N GLY A 514 -28.56 -9.61 18.13
CA GLY A 514 -29.76 -10.26 18.62
C GLY A 514 -29.84 -10.36 20.12
N VAL A 515 -30.65 -11.31 20.56
CA VAL A 515 -30.89 -11.58 21.98
C VAL A 515 -30.76 -13.08 22.22
N CYS A 516 -29.97 -13.46 23.22
CA CYS A 516 -29.82 -14.84 23.64
C CYS A 516 -29.91 -14.97 25.17
N GLY A 517 -30.11 -16.19 25.66
CA GLY A 517 -30.02 -16.53 27.07
C GLY A 517 -28.92 -17.56 27.27
N ASN A 518 -27.98 -17.31 28.19
CA ASN A 518 -26.84 -18.20 28.44
C ASN A 518 -27.26 -19.63 28.82
N ASP A 519 -28.46 -19.77 29.36
CA ASP A 519 -29.02 -21.07 29.79
C ASP A 519 -30.06 -21.64 28.82
N TYR A 520 -30.46 -20.92 27.77
CA TYR A 520 -31.64 -21.27 26.98
C TYR A 520 -31.47 -21.30 25.46
N GLY A 521 -30.50 -20.67 24.90
CA GLY A 521 -30.30 -20.61 23.45
C GLY A 521 -30.56 -19.22 22.84
N VAL A 522 -30.80 -19.17 21.54
CA VAL A 522 -31.02 -17.94 20.78
C VAL A 522 -32.51 -17.60 20.73
N PHE A 523 -32.86 -16.36 21.06
CA PHE A 523 -34.23 -15.86 21.01
C PHE A 523 -34.53 -15.10 19.73
N ARG A 524 -33.64 -14.17 19.35
CA ARG A 524 -33.77 -13.33 18.18
C ARG A 524 -32.44 -13.17 17.48
N LEU A 525 -32.50 -13.06 16.17
CA LEU A 525 -31.34 -12.88 15.30
C LEU A 525 -31.60 -11.76 14.31
N GLN A 526 -30.64 -10.89 14.16
CA GLN A 526 -30.63 -9.79 13.22
C GLN A 526 -29.32 -9.85 12.43
N MET A 527 -29.38 -9.71 11.11
CA MET A 527 -28.20 -9.70 10.26
C MET A 527 -27.66 -8.29 10.15
N ILE A 528 -26.34 -8.14 10.34
CA ILE A 528 -25.59 -6.92 10.09
C ILE A 528 -24.89 -7.10 8.76
N TYR A 529 -25.12 -6.22 7.81
CA TYR A 529 -24.57 -6.31 6.47
C TYR A 529 -24.08 -4.96 5.97
N GLY A 530 -23.06 -4.98 5.13
CA GLY A 530 -22.42 -3.80 4.59
C GLY A 530 -22.33 -3.82 3.08
N SER A 531 -22.10 -2.65 2.51
CA SER A 531 -21.74 -2.47 1.11
C SER A 531 -20.67 -1.39 0.99
N PHE A 532 -19.86 -1.45 -0.06
CA PHE A 532 -18.93 -0.38 -0.39
C PHE A 532 -19.61 0.69 -1.25
N ARG A 533 -19.27 1.95 -0.97
CA ARG A 533 -19.62 3.09 -1.80
C ARG A 533 -18.38 3.98 -1.96
N PRO A 534 -17.97 4.37 -3.16
CA PRO A 534 -16.95 5.40 -3.34
C PRO A 534 -17.41 6.73 -2.74
N VAL A 535 -16.52 7.41 -2.03
CA VAL A 535 -16.80 8.65 -1.29
C VAL A 535 -17.39 9.78 -2.15
N THR A 536 -17.17 9.74 -3.44
CA THR A 536 -17.56 10.80 -4.39
C THR A 536 -18.89 10.53 -5.11
N TRP A 537 -19.62 9.50 -4.74
CA TRP A 537 -20.96 9.30 -5.24
C TRP A 537 -21.93 10.14 -4.42
N ASP A 538 -22.47 11.17 -5.08
CA ASP A 538 -23.47 12.07 -4.54
C ASP A 538 -24.73 11.33 -4.10
N THR A 539 -24.72 10.76 -2.93
CA THR A 539 -25.94 10.54 -2.16
C THR A 539 -25.52 10.25 -0.73
N LEU A 540 -25.38 11.30 0.00
CA LEU A 540 -25.34 11.31 1.44
C LEU A 540 -26.70 10.91 2.00
N ASP A 541 -26.97 9.63 2.10
CA ASP A 541 -27.87 9.16 3.15
C ASP A 541 -27.02 9.10 4.43
N ARG A 542 -27.19 10.14 5.26
CA ARG A 542 -26.42 10.38 6.49
C ARG A 542 -26.80 9.49 7.67
N ASP A 543 -27.59 8.45 7.47
CA ASP A 543 -28.08 7.59 8.55
C ASP A 543 -27.09 6.50 9.00
N ILE A 544 -25.79 6.68 8.75
CA ILE A 544 -24.79 5.61 8.83
C ILE A 544 -23.97 5.64 10.12
N HIS A 545 -24.05 6.69 10.93
CA HIS A 545 -23.16 6.84 12.09
C HIS A 545 -23.74 6.47 13.45
N SER A 546 -24.87 5.77 13.49
CA SER A 546 -25.48 5.26 14.73
C SER A 546 -25.52 3.74 14.78
N LEU A 547 -24.35 3.11 14.83
CA LEU A 547 -24.23 1.74 15.34
C LEU A 547 -23.62 1.78 16.72
#